data_4f0552a18e26acf12b9607518ec32585
#
_entry.id   4f0552a18e26acf12b9607518ec32585
#
_cell.length_a   1.000
_cell.length_b   1.000
_cell.length_c   1.000
_cell.angle_alpha   90.00
_cell.angle_beta   90.00
_cell.angle_gamma   90.00
#
_symmetry.space_group_name_H-M   'P 1'
#
loop_
_entity.id
_entity.type
_entity.pdbx_description
1 polymer ?
#
loop_
_entity_poly.entity_id
_entity_poly.type
_entity_poly.pdbx_seq_one_letter_code
_entity_poly.pdbx_strand_id
1 'polypeptide(L)'
;MSDLTGNRAGTGAGAEGGTGLGAGTGAEAGAAIGAGVGDDGRPVALIASRVRFEEKLLLEAFRRRGAAVAVIDDRTLSYRIGDPAPPWRVACNRSLAGTRRLEVSRMCEAFGVPVVNSSATVAVCDNKIHSTLVLHAAGLPVPDTAVALTPAAGEEALRRIGLPAVVKPVNGSWGRGLCKVNDIDAVEGVLALKESLPSPQQHLIYAQEFVRTPQRDIRVVVAGDRAVTAVHRTGDHWIGNVARGARTTRCPLTPELEDLALRAAKAVGGGLLGVDLLESDDGRLLVNEVNSGVEFRGAAVGDEATALAIAEAFADHVLDHADRGAPGAGPVPSQESDHP
;
A
#
# COMPACT_ATOMS: atom_id res chain seq x y z
N MET A 1 -46.87 -11.35 38.27
CA MET A 1 -46.56 -12.48 39.20
C MET A 1 -45.05 -12.49 39.23
N SER A 2 -44.65 -11.89 40.17
CA SER A 2 -43.87 -12.13 41.44
C SER A 2 -42.38 -12.16 41.16
N ASP A 3 -41.61 -11.10 41.52
CA ASP A 3 -41.11 -10.78 42.87
C ASP A 3 -40.00 -11.76 43.30
N LEU A 4 -38.85 -11.39 43.79
CA LEU A 4 -38.36 -10.45 44.83
C LEU A 4 -36.82 -10.51 44.90
N THR A 5 -36.14 -9.41 44.92
CA THR A 5 -35.40 -8.72 46.01
C THR A 5 -34.37 -9.49 46.86
N GLY A 6 -33.26 -8.79 47.15
CA GLY A 6 -32.37 -9.01 48.30
C GLY A 6 -30.94 -8.58 48.10
N ASN A 7 -30.53 -7.44 48.26
CA ASN A 7 -29.97 -6.50 49.25
C ASN A 7 -29.07 -7.13 50.35
N ARG A 8 -27.78 -6.64 50.43
CA ARG A 8 -27.06 -6.02 51.58
C ARG A 8 -25.55 -6.03 51.34
N ALA A 9 -24.96 -4.91 51.19
CA ALA A 9 -24.23 -4.03 52.11
C ALA A 9 -23.17 -4.72 53.01
N GLY A 10 -21.93 -4.30 52.86
CA GLY A 10 -20.80 -4.54 53.76
C GLY A 10 -19.70 -3.53 53.52
N THR A 11 -19.61 -2.58 54.45
CA THR A 11 -18.64 -1.50 54.61
C THR A 11 -17.25 -2.04 54.98
N GLY A 12 -16.17 -1.40 54.48
CA GLY A 12 -14.81 -1.58 55.00
C GLY A 12 -13.86 -0.56 54.41
N ALA A 13 -13.51 0.44 55.19
CA ALA A 13 -12.52 1.49 54.88
C ALA A 13 -11.10 0.96 55.04
N GLY A 14 -10.15 1.57 54.31
CA GLY A 14 -8.73 1.42 54.62
C GLY A 14 -7.77 1.89 53.53
N ALA A 15 -7.29 3.12 53.67
CA ALA A 15 -5.91 3.62 53.53
C ALA A 15 -5.14 3.50 52.21
N GLU A 16 -4.88 4.66 51.65
CA GLU A 16 -3.60 5.23 51.20
C GLU A 16 -2.52 4.31 50.56
N GLY A 17 -2.18 4.62 49.31
CA GLY A 17 -1.00 4.12 48.65
C GLY A 17 -0.84 4.83 47.29
N GLY A 18 -0.24 6.05 47.33
CA GLY A 18 0.16 6.75 46.10
C GLY A 18 1.20 5.93 45.36
N THR A 19 0.90 5.59 44.11
CA THR A 19 1.91 5.11 43.18
C THR A 19 1.93 6.06 41.98
N GLY A 20 3.06 6.71 41.83
CA GLY A 20 3.36 7.58 40.73
C GLY A 20 3.18 6.85 39.40
N LEU A 21 2.41 7.46 38.52
CA LEU A 21 2.39 7.10 37.11
C LEU A 21 3.75 7.47 36.50
N GLY A 22 4.62 6.46 36.44
CA GLY A 22 5.83 6.53 35.66
C GLY A 22 5.45 6.78 34.21
N ALA A 23 5.94 7.87 33.64
CA ALA A 23 5.88 8.14 32.22
C ALA A 23 6.66 7.04 31.48
N GLY A 24 5.97 5.98 31.09
CA GLY A 24 6.48 4.98 30.16
C GLY A 24 6.68 5.62 28.82
N THR A 25 7.91 5.80 28.39
CA THR A 25 8.29 6.15 27.01
C THR A 25 7.81 5.01 26.11
N GLY A 26 6.63 5.20 25.48
CA GLY A 26 5.93 4.18 24.73
C GLY A 26 6.45 3.94 23.31
N ALA A 27 7.70 3.57 23.18
CA ALA A 27 8.22 2.86 22.01
C ALA A 27 9.22 1.83 22.55
N GLU A 28 8.71 0.70 23.05
CA GLU A 28 9.58 -0.46 23.20
C GLU A 28 10.07 -0.84 21.78
N ALA A 29 11.34 -0.57 21.52
CA ALA A 29 12.02 -1.01 20.31
C ALA A 29 11.90 -2.54 20.25
N GLY A 30 11.18 -3.05 19.25
CA GLY A 30 11.09 -4.49 19.02
C GLY A 30 12.50 -5.10 19.04
N ALA A 31 12.63 -6.32 19.56
CA ALA A 31 13.90 -6.99 19.71
C ALA A 31 14.70 -6.95 18.39
N ALA A 32 15.88 -6.33 18.42
CA ALA A 32 16.77 -6.29 17.25
C ALA A 32 17.26 -7.69 16.92
N ILE A 33 16.97 -8.17 15.73
CA ILE A 33 17.41 -9.47 15.24
C ILE A 33 18.66 -9.23 14.37
N GLY A 34 19.82 -9.56 14.88
CA GLY A 34 21.10 -9.59 14.14
C GLY A 34 22.09 -8.52 14.59
N ALA A 35 23.35 -8.94 14.80
CA ALA A 35 24.50 -8.08 15.06
C ALA A 35 25.13 -7.65 13.72
N GLY A 36 24.44 -6.85 12.94
CA GLY A 36 24.99 -6.13 11.81
C GLY A 36 24.98 -4.64 12.15
N VAL A 37 26.13 -4.01 12.23
CA VAL A 37 26.27 -2.58 12.49
C VAL A 37 26.27 -1.89 11.14
N GLY A 38 25.15 -1.20 10.78
CA GLY A 38 25.20 -0.17 9.74
C GLY A 38 26.14 0.94 10.18
N ASP A 39 26.57 1.80 9.27
CA ASP A 39 27.61 2.82 9.47
C ASP A 39 27.35 3.75 10.68
N ASP A 40 26.09 3.88 11.14
CA ASP A 40 25.65 4.68 12.29
C ASP A 40 25.04 3.87 13.45
N GLY A 41 25.05 2.55 13.39
CA GLY A 41 24.53 1.65 14.43
C GLY A 41 23.00 1.57 14.53
N ARG A 42 22.24 2.34 13.74
CA ARG A 42 20.78 2.33 13.77
C ARG A 42 20.21 1.21 12.90
N PRO A 43 19.16 0.49 13.36
CA PRO A 43 18.55 -0.59 12.59
C PRO A 43 17.65 -0.07 11.46
N VAL A 44 17.44 -0.90 10.44
CA VAL A 44 16.32 -0.81 9.54
C VAL A 44 15.04 -1.18 10.31
N ALA A 45 14.02 -0.35 10.30
CA ALA A 45 12.71 -0.71 10.83
C ALA A 45 11.89 -1.46 9.77
N LEU A 46 11.72 -2.75 9.92
CA LEU A 46 10.75 -3.51 9.11
C LEU A 46 9.38 -3.43 9.79
N ILE A 47 8.54 -2.52 9.29
CA ILE A 47 7.22 -2.26 9.86
C ILE A 47 6.18 -3.10 9.15
N ALA A 48 5.56 -4.05 9.85
CA ALA A 48 4.63 -4.99 9.25
C ALA A 48 3.58 -5.47 10.25
N SER A 49 2.35 -5.71 9.78
CA SER A 49 1.28 -6.27 10.62
C SER A 49 1.51 -7.73 11.00
N ARG A 50 2.33 -8.44 10.25
CA ARG A 50 2.72 -9.85 10.46
C ARG A 50 4.01 -10.14 9.72
N VAL A 51 4.83 -11.01 10.28
CA VAL A 51 6.00 -11.58 9.60
C VAL A 51 5.55 -12.79 8.77
N ARG A 52 5.23 -12.55 7.50
CA ARG A 52 4.82 -13.58 6.52
C ARG A 52 6.03 -14.08 5.73
N PHE A 53 5.77 -14.79 4.64
CA PHE A 53 6.80 -15.30 3.74
C PHE A 53 7.69 -14.18 3.19
N GLU A 54 7.09 -13.09 2.71
CA GLU A 54 7.81 -11.94 2.15
C GLU A 54 8.69 -11.24 3.21
N GLU A 55 8.14 -11.01 4.39
CA GLU A 55 8.88 -10.34 5.48
C GLU A 55 10.04 -11.21 5.98
N LYS A 56 9.91 -12.55 5.99
CA LYS A 56 11.02 -13.47 6.32
C LYS A 56 12.17 -13.37 5.31
N LEU A 57 11.85 -13.29 4.01
CA LEU A 57 12.85 -13.12 2.97
C LEU A 57 13.52 -11.74 3.03
N LEU A 58 12.77 -10.68 3.35
CA LEU A 58 13.34 -9.35 3.58
C LEU A 58 14.30 -9.35 4.78
N LEU A 59 13.96 -10.00 5.88
CA LEU A 59 14.86 -10.16 7.03
C LEU A 59 16.16 -10.86 6.63
N GLU A 60 16.06 -11.94 5.85
CA GLU A 60 17.24 -12.64 5.34
C GLU A 60 18.04 -11.78 4.36
N ALA A 61 17.40 -11.03 3.48
CA ALA A 61 18.04 -10.13 2.54
C ALA A 61 18.80 -8.99 3.25
N PHE A 62 18.23 -8.37 4.27
CA PHE A 62 18.90 -7.37 5.10
C PHE A 62 20.08 -7.97 5.88
N ARG A 63 19.89 -9.16 6.46
CA ARG A 63 20.95 -9.87 7.18
C ARG A 63 22.16 -10.16 6.27
N ARG A 64 21.95 -10.60 5.04
CA ARG A 64 23.02 -10.83 4.05
C ARG A 64 23.81 -9.57 3.72
N ARG A 65 23.19 -8.40 3.87
CA ARG A 65 23.81 -7.08 3.69
C ARG A 65 24.44 -6.53 4.96
N GLY A 66 24.47 -7.32 6.04
CA GLY A 66 24.99 -6.87 7.33
C GLY A 66 24.15 -5.80 8.03
N ALA A 67 22.91 -5.57 7.59
CA ALA A 67 22.03 -4.58 8.19
C ALA A 67 21.32 -5.15 9.43
N ALA A 68 21.38 -4.44 10.55
CA ALA A 68 20.56 -4.73 11.71
C ALA A 68 19.09 -4.39 11.40
N VAL A 69 18.13 -5.22 11.85
CA VAL A 69 16.70 -5.02 11.59
C VAL A 69 15.93 -5.04 12.91
N ALA A 70 15.09 -4.03 13.13
CA ALA A 70 14.05 -4.02 14.14
C ALA A 70 12.69 -4.34 13.48
N VAL A 71 12.02 -5.38 13.95
CA VAL A 71 10.69 -5.74 13.47
C VAL A 71 9.64 -5.01 14.30
N ILE A 72 8.83 -4.19 13.66
CA ILE A 72 7.80 -3.36 14.32
C ILE A 72 6.42 -3.80 13.86
N ASP A 73 5.54 -4.12 14.80
CA ASP A 73 4.13 -4.42 14.51
C ASP A 73 3.34 -3.11 14.38
N ASP A 74 2.86 -2.79 13.16
CA ASP A 74 2.08 -1.57 12.91
C ASP A 74 0.74 -1.51 13.66
N ARG A 75 0.29 -2.62 14.24
CA ARG A 75 -0.97 -2.70 15.02
C ARG A 75 -0.77 -2.26 16.46
N THR A 76 0.45 -2.28 16.96
CA THR A 76 0.82 -1.87 18.32
C THR A 76 1.61 -0.57 18.35
N LEU A 77 1.98 -0.05 17.17
CA LEU A 77 2.72 1.20 17.05
C LEU A 77 1.86 2.37 17.53
N SER A 78 2.37 3.10 18.50
CA SER A 78 1.79 4.34 19.02
C SER A 78 2.88 5.37 19.24
N TYR A 79 2.55 6.64 19.09
CA TYR A 79 3.46 7.76 19.33
C TYR A 79 2.67 8.99 19.76
N ARG A 80 3.31 9.89 20.48
CA ARG A 80 2.78 11.21 20.80
C ARG A 80 3.41 12.24 19.86
N ILE A 81 2.61 13.19 19.38
CA ILE A 81 3.14 14.33 18.61
C ILE A 81 4.10 15.12 19.48
N GLY A 82 5.35 15.28 18.99
CA GLY A 82 6.44 15.89 19.75
C GLY A 82 7.36 14.90 20.48
N ASP A 83 7.11 13.60 20.39
CA ASP A 83 8.09 12.60 20.83
C ASP A 83 9.38 12.70 20.00
N PRO A 84 10.53 12.28 20.55
CA PRO A 84 11.77 12.21 19.78
C PRO A 84 11.63 11.19 18.63
N ALA A 85 12.39 11.43 17.56
CA ALA A 85 12.43 10.51 16.42
C ALA A 85 12.83 9.09 16.88
N PRO A 86 12.17 8.05 16.37
CA PRO A 86 12.59 6.68 16.66
C PRO A 86 14.01 6.45 16.10
N PRO A 87 14.83 5.63 16.78
CA PRO A 87 16.24 5.44 16.42
C PRO A 87 16.40 4.48 15.23
N TRP A 88 15.72 4.76 14.13
CA TRP A 88 15.78 3.95 12.92
C TRP A 88 16.60 4.66 11.83
N ARG A 89 17.43 3.88 11.11
CA ARG A 89 18.17 4.38 9.94
C ARG A 89 17.22 4.66 8.78
N VAL A 90 16.28 3.75 8.56
CA VAL A 90 15.26 3.81 7.50
C VAL A 90 14.10 2.90 7.87
N ALA A 91 12.89 3.22 7.43
CA ALA A 91 11.73 2.37 7.58
C ALA A 91 11.37 1.66 6.25
N CYS A 92 11.31 0.34 6.28
CA CYS A 92 10.70 -0.49 5.24
C CYS A 92 9.24 -0.76 5.62
N ASN A 93 8.33 0.01 5.04
CA ASN A 93 6.90 -0.04 5.42
C ASN A 93 6.17 -1.13 4.65
N ARG A 94 5.86 -2.22 5.33
CA ARG A 94 5.13 -3.40 4.84
C ARG A 94 3.75 -3.56 5.46
N SER A 95 3.17 -2.48 6.00
CA SER A 95 1.81 -2.48 6.56
C SER A 95 0.78 -2.97 5.56
N LEU A 96 -0.07 -3.91 5.98
CA LEU A 96 -1.06 -4.53 5.09
C LEU A 96 -2.24 -3.60 4.78
N ALA A 97 -2.73 -2.89 5.80
CA ALA A 97 -3.83 -1.95 5.62
C ALA A 97 -3.31 -0.64 5.01
N GLY A 98 -3.89 -0.20 3.88
CA GLY A 98 -3.50 1.03 3.19
C GLY A 98 -3.54 2.25 4.10
N THR A 99 -4.57 2.39 4.94
CA THR A 99 -4.67 3.49 5.91
C THR A 99 -3.50 3.51 6.89
N ARG A 100 -3.15 2.37 7.50
CA ARG A 100 -1.98 2.31 8.39
C ARG A 100 -0.68 2.53 7.63
N ARG A 101 -0.54 1.97 6.42
CA ARG A 101 0.64 2.20 5.58
C ARG A 101 0.86 3.69 5.32
N LEU A 102 -0.20 4.42 4.99
CA LEU A 102 -0.12 5.86 4.78
C LEU A 102 0.30 6.61 6.05
N GLU A 103 -0.33 6.33 7.19
CA GLU A 103 -0.03 7.02 8.45
C GLU A 103 1.37 6.67 8.99
N VAL A 104 1.83 5.42 8.82
CA VAL A 104 3.22 5.03 9.15
C VAL A 104 4.23 5.80 8.30
N SER A 105 3.99 5.94 6.99
CA SER A 105 4.89 6.72 6.15
C SER A 105 4.90 8.20 6.54
N ARG A 106 3.75 8.80 6.80
CA ARG A 106 3.64 10.19 7.29
C ARG A 106 4.36 10.40 8.62
N MET A 107 4.19 9.46 9.54
CA MET A 107 4.88 9.48 10.82
C MET A 107 6.40 9.47 10.63
N CYS A 108 6.92 8.53 9.85
CA CYS A 108 8.35 8.45 9.58
C CYS A 108 8.89 9.76 8.98
N GLU A 109 8.21 10.29 7.96
CA GLU A 109 8.58 11.55 7.31
C GLU A 109 8.57 12.74 8.30
N ALA A 110 7.53 12.83 9.15
CA ALA A 110 7.42 13.88 10.16
C ALA A 110 8.54 13.82 11.21
N PHE A 111 9.02 12.64 11.53
CA PHE A 111 10.18 12.42 12.41
C PHE A 111 11.52 12.48 11.69
N GLY A 112 11.56 12.77 10.38
CA GLY A 112 12.80 12.81 9.61
C GLY A 112 13.44 11.43 9.39
N VAL A 113 12.67 10.35 9.54
CA VAL A 113 13.13 8.98 9.24
C VAL A 113 12.84 8.67 7.77
N PRO A 114 13.84 8.36 6.94
CA PRO A 114 13.61 7.91 5.57
C PRO A 114 12.66 6.71 5.54
N VAL A 115 11.71 6.68 4.62
CA VAL A 115 10.73 5.60 4.52
C VAL A 115 10.47 5.16 3.09
N VAL A 116 10.34 3.88 2.88
CA VAL A 116 9.97 3.25 1.62
C VAL A 116 8.68 2.43 1.83
N ASN A 117 7.58 2.77 1.18
CA ASN A 117 7.36 3.86 0.23
C ASN A 117 7.02 5.18 0.96
N SER A 118 7.28 6.31 0.30
CA SER A 118 6.87 7.63 0.82
C SER A 118 5.36 7.74 0.97
N SER A 119 4.91 8.65 1.85
CA SER A 119 3.48 8.92 2.03
C SER A 119 2.82 9.43 0.75
N ALA A 120 3.53 10.21 -0.05
CA ALA A 120 3.08 10.69 -1.35
C ALA A 120 2.81 9.52 -2.32
N THR A 121 3.77 8.59 -2.46
CA THR A 121 3.61 7.38 -3.29
C THR A 121 2.43 6.53 -2.80
N VAL A 122 2.33 6.29 -1.50
CA VAL A 122 1.21 5.52 -0.93
C VAL A 122 -0.13 6.18 -1.22
N ALA A 123 -0.25 7.50 -1.01
CA ALA A 123 -1.47 8.24 -1.24
C ALA A 123 -1.92 8.21 -2.71
N VAL A 124 -0.98 8.31 -3.66
CA VAL A 124 -1.28 8.19 -5.10
C VAL A 124 -1.75 6.79 -5.43
N CYS A 125 -1.03 5.75 -5.01
CA CYS A 125 -1.33 4.35 -5.35
C CYS A 125 -2.63 3.86 -4.73
N ASP A 126 -2.99 4.30 -3.51
CA ASP A 126 -4.20 3.85 -2.82
C ASP A 126 -5.48 4.53 -3.34
N ASN A 127 -5.38 5.51 -4.24
CA ASN A 127 -6.51 6.21 -4.86
C ASN A 127 -6.49 6.05 -6.39
N LYS A 128 -7.40 5.23 -6.95
CA LYS A 128 -7.43 4.92 -8.39
C LYS A 128 -7.64 6.15 -9.28
N ILE A 129 -8.43 7.14 -8.84
CA ILE A 129 -8.62 8.39 -9.59
C ILE A 129 -7.28 9.12 -9.69
N HIS A 130 -6.63 9.33 -8.54
CA HIS A 130 -5.36 10.05 -8.48
C HIS A 130 -4.26 9.32 -9.26
N SER A 131 -4.14 8.01 -9.06
CA SER A 131 -3.17 7.17 -9.77
C SER A 131 -3.35 7.27 -11.29
N THR A 132 -4.58 7.14 -11.80
CA THR A 132 -4.85 7.24 -13.25
C THR A 132 -4.57 8.63 -13.79
N LEU A 133 -4.93 9.70 -13.06
CA LEU A 133 -4.61 11.08 -13.46
C LEU A 133 -3.09 11.30 -13.58
N VAL A 134 -2.32 10.81 -12.60
CA VAL A 134 -0.85 10.92 -12.60
C VAL A 134 -0.22 10.13 -13.75
N LEU A 135 -0.68 8.90 -13.98
CA LEU A 135 -0.19 8.05 -15.08
C LEU A 135 -0.52 8.68 -16.44
N HIS A 136 -1.74 9.17 -16.63
CA HIS A 136 -2.17 9.84 -17.85
C HIS A 136 -1.36 11.14 -18.11
N ALA A 137 -1.18 11.96 -17.07
CA ALA A 137 -0.37 13.19 -17.16
C ALA A 137 1.10 12.91 -17.51
N ALA A 138 1.63 11.73 -17.14
CA ALA A 138 2.96 11.26 -17.54
C ALA A 138 3.02 10.69 -18.97
N GLY A 139 1.93 10.76 -19.74
CA GLY A 139 1.83 10.25 -21.10
C GLY A 139 1.89 8.73 -21.19
N LEU A 140 1.46 8.02 -20.15
CA LEU A 140 1.38 6.57 -20.15
C LEU A 140 0.04 6.10 -20.73
N PRO A 141 0.02 5.00 -21.48
CA PRO A 141 -1.21 4.39 -21.95
C PRO A 141 -1.99 3.80 -20.77
N VAL A 142 -3.16 4.35 -20.49
CA VAL A 142 -4.10 3.87 -19.49
C VAL A 142 -5.43 3.53 -20.16
N PRO A 143 -6.26 2.63 -19.60
CA PRO A 143 -7.62 2.42 -20.09
C PRO A 143 -8.42 3.72 -20.09
N ASP A 144 -9.30 3.91 -21.09
CA ASP A 144 -10.18 5.07 -21.10
C ASP A 144 -10.99 5.14 -19.82
N THR A 145 -10.99 6.30 -19.18
CA THR A 145 -11.46 6.45 -17.80
C THR A 145 -12.32 7.70 -17.65
N ALA A 146 -13.51 7.54 -17.09
CA ALA A 146 -14.34 8.67 -16.66
C ALA A 146 -14.60 8.61 -15.15
N VAL A 147 -14.73 9.79 -14.57
CA VAL A 147 -15.00 9.98 -13.15
C VAL A 147 -16.23 10.84 -12.98
N ALA A 148 -17.12 10.42 -12.07
CA ALA A 148 -18.20 11.27 -11.58
C ALA A 148 -18.11 11.40 -10.06
N LEU A 149 -18.37 12.60 -9.54
CA LEU A 149 -18.24 12.87 -8.11
C LEU A 149 -19.51 12.49 -7.32
N THR A 150 -20.59 12.17 -8.04
CA THR A 150 -21.86 11.71 -7.47
C THR A 150 -22.45 10.61 -8.36
N PRO A 151 -23.30 9.71 -7.83
CA PRO A 151 -24.02 8.75 -8.64
C PRO A 151 -24.92 9.43 -9.70
N ALA A 152 -25.52 10.59 -9.39
CA ALA A 152 -26.33 11.34 -10.33
C ALA A 152 -25.60 11.78 -11.61
N ALA A 153 -24.30 12.03 -11.52
CA ALA A 153 -23.45 12.33 -12.69
C ALA A 153 -22.85 11.06 -13.33
N GLY A 154 -23.09 9.88 -12.75
CA GLY A 154 -22.46 8.62 -13.13
C GLY A 154 -22.91 8.11 -14.48
N GLU A 155 -24.18 8.28 -14.83
CA GLU A 155 -24.73 7.86 -16.13
C GLU A 155 -24.00 8.55 -17.28
N GLU A 156 -23.82 9.86 -17.21
CA GLU A 156 -23.10 10.64 -18.22
C GLU A 156 -21.63 10.20 -18.33
N ALA A 157 -20.98 9.91 -17.20
CA ALA A 157 -19.61 9.41 -17.19
C ALA A 157 -19.50 8.04 -17.91
N LEU A 158 -20.43 7.12 -17.64
CA LEU A 158 -20.47 5.81 -18.29
C LEU A 158 -20.85 5.91 -19.77
N ARG A 159 -21.76 6.84 -20.12
CA ARG A 159 -22.13 7.08 -21.51
C ARG A 159 -20.94 7.58 -22.34
N ARG A 160 -20.05 8.38 -21.77
CA ARG A 160 -18.83 8.89 -22.45
C ARG A 160 -17.84 7.78 -22.75
N ILE A 161 -17.65 6.82 -21.83
CA ILE A 161 -16.75 5.67 -22.04
C ILE A 161 -17.36 4.66 -23.00
N GLY A 162 -18.67 4.51 -22.97
CA GLY A 162 -19.39 3.44 -23.67
C GLY A 162 -19.42 2.12 -22.89
N LEU A 163 -20.16 1.15 -23.40
CA LEU A 163 -20.35 -0.17 -22.79
C LEU A 163 -19.77 -1.27 -23.68
N PRO A 164 -19.20 -2.32 -23.11
CA PRO A 164 -19.13 -2.62 -21.67
C PRO A 164 -18.07 -1.78 -20.96
N ALA A 165 -18.34 -1.43 -19.69
CA ALA A 165 -17.42 -0.70 -18.82
C ALA A 165 -17.21 -1.42 -17.48
N VAL A 166 -16.18 -1.02 -16.72
CA VAL A 166 -15.89 -1.53 -15.38
C VAL A 166 -15.96 -0.39 -14.37
N VAL A 167 -16.89 -0.48 -13.43
CA VAL A 167 -16.99 0.43 -12.29
C VAL A 167 -16.17 -0.17 -11.15
N LYS A 168 -15.24 0.63 -10.59
CA LYS A 168 -14.33 0.19 -9.52
C LYS A 168 -14.48 1.09 -8.30
N PRO A 169 -14.30 0.57 -7.06
CA PRO A 169 -14.11 1.42 -5.90
C PRO A 169 -12.84 2.27 -6.07
N VAL A 170 -12.90 3.53 -5.67
CA VAL A 170 -11.73 4.43 -5.73
C VAL A 170 -10.59 3.91 -4.88
N ASN A 171 -10.91 3.48 -3.65
CA ASN A 171 -9.98 2.84 -2.74
C ASN A 171 -10.37 1.36 -2.58
N GLY A 172 -9.39 0.48 -2.54
CA GLY A 172 -9.62 -0.94 -2.38
C GLY A 172 -8.66 -1.78 -3.21
N SER A 173 -8.50 -3.04 -2.78
CA SER A 173 -7.59 -4.02 -3.37
C SER A 173 -8.30 -5.37 -3.54
N TRP A 174 -7.59 -6.32 -4.16
CA TRP A 174 -8.03 -7.72 -4.34
C TRP A 174 -9.28 -7.90 -5.20
N GLY A 175 -9.58 -6.98 -6.11
CA GLY A 175 -10.72 -7.10 -7.02
C GLY A 175 -12.09 -7.10 -6.32
N ARG A 176 -12.17 -6.52 -5.10
CA ARG A 176 -13.44 -6.40 -4.39
C ARG A 176 -14.21 -5.19 -4.89
N GLY A 177 -15.53 -5.36 -5.07
CA GLY A 177 -16.42 -4.28 -5.47
C GLY A 177 -16.27 -3.83 -6.93
N LEU A 178 -15.58 -4.61 -7.78
CA LEU A 178 -15.57 -4.38 -9.22
C LEU A 178 -16.88 -4.87 -9.83
N CYS A 179 -17.49 -4.01 -10.65
CA CYS A 179 -18.70 -4.31 -11.40
C CYS A 179 -18.45 -4.11 -12.89
N LYS A 180 -18.68 -5.14 -13.71
CA LYS A 180 -18.77 -4.98 -15.16
C LYS A 180 -20.20 -4.65 -15.52
N VAL A 181 -20.42 -3.52 -16.18
CA VAL A 181 -21.71 -3.07 -16.69
C VAL A 181 -21.74 -3.25 -18.20
N ASN A 182 -22.73 -4.00 -18.69
CA ASN A 182 -22.85 -4.36 -20.11
C ASN A 182 -23.95 -3.58 -20.82
N ASP A 183 -24.90 -3.07 -20.05
CA ASP A 183 -26.12 -2.40 -20.53
C ASP A 183 -26.58 -1.32 -19.55
N ILE A 184 -27.61 -0.58 -19.92
CA ILE A 184 -28.12 0.54 -19.14
C ILE A 184 -28.76 0.09 -17.82
N ASP A 185 -29.43 -1.07 -17.79
CA ASP A 185 -30.05 -1.58 -16.57
C ASP A 185 -28.99 -1.89 -15.51
N ALA A 186 -27.84 -2.46 -15.93
CA ALA A 186 -26.70 -2.68 -15.06
C ALA A 186 -26.07 -1.37 -14.57
N VAL A 187 -26.05 -0.31 -15.39
CA VAL A 187 -25.60 1.03 -15.00
C VAL A 187 -26.51 1.59 -13.92
N GLU A 188 -27.83 1.62 -14.15
CA GLU A 188 -28.81 2.11 -13.17
C GLU A 188 -28.70 1.37 -11.83
N GLY A 189 -28.61 0.03 -11.86
CA GLY A 189 -28.43 -0.78 -10.67
C GLY A 189 -27.17 -0.47 -9.88
N VAL A 190 -26.04 -0.26 -10.55
CA VAL A 190 -24.78 0.11 -9.89
C VAL A 190 -24.84 1.52 -9.31
N LEU A 191 -25.44 2.48 -10.01
CA LEU A 191 -25.56 3.85 -9.51
C LEU A 191 -26.49 3.93 -8.30
N ALA A 192 -27.64 3.24 -8.33
CA ALA A 192 -28.55 3.14 -7.19
C ALA A 192 -27.88 2.47 -5.97
N LEU A 193 -27.11 1.40 -6.19
CA LEU A 193 -26.34 0.80 -5.11
C LEU A 193 -25.34 1.80 -4.52
N LYS A 194 -24.61 2.52 -5.37
CA LYS A 194 -23.62 3.53 -4.92
C LYS A 194 -24.27 4.64 -4.09
N GLU A 195 -25.45 5.08 -4.48
CA GLU A 195 -26.20 6.11 -3.77
C GLU A 195 -26.67 5.64 -2.38
N SER A 196 -26.98 4.36 -2.21
CA SER A 196 -27.40 3.78 -0.93
C SER A 196 -26.26 3.59 0.09
N LEU A 197 -25.00 3.73 -0.32
CA LEU A 197 -23.86 3.54 0.57
C LEU A 197 -23.69 4.71 1.55
N PRO A 198 -23.25 4.47 2.80
CA PRO A 198 -23.29 5.50 3.86
C PRO A 198 -22.22 6.59 3.73
N SER A 199 -21.15 6.38 2.95
CA SER A 199 -20.02 7.29 2.89
C SER A 199 -19.98 8.05 1.56
N PRO A 200 -19.86 9.40 1.55
CA PRO A 200 -19.68 10.18 0.33
C PRO A 200 -18.50 9.71 -0.54
N GLN A 201 -17.44 9.19 0.06
CA GLN A 201 -16.32 8.62 -0.68
C GLN A 201 -16.72 7.41 -1.52
N GLN A 202 -17.72 6.65 -1.06
CA GLN A 202 -18.25 5.49 -1.78
C GLN A 202 -19.19 5.90 -2.92
N HIS A 203 -19.68 7.14 -2.93
CA HIS A 203 -20.50 7.70 -4.00
C HIS A 203 -19.70 8.06 -5.25
N LEU A 204 -18.38 8.19 -5.15
CA LEU A 204 -17.53 8.44 -6.30
C LEU A 204 -17.65 7.32 -7.33
N ILE A 205 -17.86 7.68 -8.57
CA ILE A 205 -17.88 6.76 -9.71
C ILE A 205 -16.53 6.86 -10.41
N TYR A 206 -15.82 5.76 -10.43
CA TYR A 206 -14.62 5.57 -11.22
C TYR A 206 -14.92 4.45 -12.21
N ALA A 207 -15.05 4.80 -13.46
CA ALA A 207 -15.42 3.90 -14.55
C ALA A 207 -14.32 3.86 -15.61
N GLN A 208 -14.01 2.66 -16.07
CA GLN A 208 -13.04 2.43 -17.15
C GLN A 208 -13.66 1.59 -18.25
N GLU A 209 -13.18 1.75 -19.48
CA GLU A 209 -13.50 0.85 -20.58
C GLU A 209 -13.22 -0.61 -20.16
N PHE A 210 -14.03 -1.53 -20.62
CA PHE A 210 -13.72 -2.95 -20.46
C PHE A 210 -12.72 -3.39 -21.51
N VAL A 211 -11.44 -3.40 -21.17
CA VAL A 211 -10.38 -3.90 -22.04
C VAL A 211 -10.52 -5.41 -22.19
N ARG A 212 -10.71 -5.88 -23.43
CA ARG A 212 -10.66 -7.31 -23.72
C ARG A 212 -9.22 -7.77 -23.66
N THR A 213 -8.98 -8.82 -22.90
CA THR A 213 -7.64 -9.42 -22.69
C THR A 213 -7.72 -10.93 -22.92
N PRO A 214 -6.63 -11.63 -23.21
CA PRO A 214 -6.60 -13.09 -23.30
C PRO A 214 -6.73 -13.76 -21.91
N GLN A 215 -7.64 -13.26 -21.08
CA GLN A 215 -7.93 -13.69 -19.70
C GLN A 215 -6.70 -13.70 -18.78
N ARG A 216 -5.78 -12.79 -19.03
CA ARG A 216 -4.58 -12.59 -18.21
C ARG A 216 -4.26 -11.11 -18.09
N ASP A 217 -3.52 -10.79 -17.07
CA ASP A 217 -2.82 -9.53 -16.91
C ASP A 217 -1.34 -9.77 -16.61
N ILE A 218 -0.54 -8.72 -16.66
CA ILE A 218 0.89 -8.77 -16.38
C ILE A 218 1.15 -7.97 -15.12
N ARG A 219 1.83 -8.57 -14.13
CA ARG A 219 2.39 -7.84 -12.99
C ARG A 219 3.89 -7.73 -13.12
N VAL A 220 4.40 -6.50 -13.12
CA VAL A 220 5.83 -6.21 -13.00
C VAL A 220 6.12 -5.76 -11.58
N VAL A 221 7.12 -6.39 -10.95
CA VAL A 221 7.64 -5.99 -9.64
C VAL A 221 8.79 -5.01 -9.84
N VAL A 222 8.68 -3.83 -9.22
CA VAL A 222 9.66 -2.76 -9.35
C VAL A 222 10.26 -2.43 -7.98
N ALA A 223 11.59 -2.26 -7.95
CA ALA A 223 12.35 -1.75 -6.81
C ALA A 223 13.15 -0.53 -7.26
N GLY A 224 12.70 0.66 -6.88
CA GLY A 224 13.30 1.92 -7.31
C GLY A 224 13.25 2.13 -8.82
N ASP A 225 14.41 2.10 -9.46
CA ASP A 225 14.61 2.24 -10.90
C ASP A 225 14.84 0.90 -11.64
N ARG A 226 14.55 -0.22 -10.96
CA ARG A 226 14.78 -1.56 -11.49
C ARG A 226 13.48 -2.35 -11.56
N ALA A 227 13.12 -2.84 -12.75
CA ALA A 227 12.12 -3.88 -12.91
C ALA A 227 12.76 -5.25 -12.60
N VAL A 228 12.29 -5.90 -11.54
CA VAL A 228 12.94 -7.10 -10.97
C VAL A 228 12.46 -8.36 -11.65
N THR A 229 11.15 -8.46 -11.88
CA THR A 229 10.51 -9.64 -12.51
C THR A 229 9.14 -9.27 -13.05
N ALA A 230 8.66 -10.07 -14.00
CA ALA A 230 7.31 -9.98 -14.52
C ALA A 230 6.63 -11.36 -14.51
N VAL A 231 5.32 -11.36 -14.27
CA VAL A 231 4.48 -12.58 -14.31
C VAL A 231 3.16 -12.31 -15.01
N HIS A 232 2.69 -13.30 -15.74
CA HIS A 232 1.30 -13.37 -16.17
C HIS A 232 0.46 -13.90 -15.00
N ARG A 233 -0.71 -13.29 -14.79
CA ARG A 233 -1.75 -13.77 -13.87
C ARG A 233 -2.94 -14.19 -14.71
N THR A 234 -3.16 -15.48 -14.83
CA THR A 234 -4.22 -16.07 -15.66
C THR A 234 -5.32 -16.64 -14.76
N GLY A 235 -6.57 -16.33 -15.04
CA GLY A 235 -7.73 -16.84 -14.29
C GLY A 235 -8.91 -17.12 -15.21
N ASP A 236 -9.85 -17.92 -14.71
CA ASP A 236 -11.08 -18.28 -15.45
C ASP A 236 -12.14 -17.16 -15.44
N HIS A 237 -11.79 -16.02 -14.85
CA HIS A 237 -12.67 -14.86 -14.72
C HIS A 237 -11.97 -13.60 -15.21
N TRP A 238 -12.74 -12.65 -15.77
CA TRP A 238 -12.19 -11.37 -16.25
C TRP A 238 -11.48 -10.52 -15.17
N ILE A 239 -11.67 -10.82 -13.88
CA ILE A 239 -10.91 -10.28 -12.78
C ILE A 239 -9.72 -11.21 -12.52
N GLY A 240 -8.55 -10.89 -13.10
CA GLY A 240 -7.30 -11.65 -12.94
C GLY A 240 -6.61 -11.37 -11.61
N ASN A 241 -7.13 -11.90 -10.48
CA ASN A 241 -6.51 -11.68 -9.18
C ASN A 241 -6.10 -13.01 -8.52
N VAL A 242 -4.85 -13.08 -8.04
CA VAL A 242 -4.30 -14.26 -7.33
C VAL A 242 -5.15 -14.62 -6.10
N ALA A 243 -5.73 -13.64 -5.40
CA ALA A 243 -6.64 -13.88 -4.28
C ALA A 243 -7.94 -14.60 -4.70
N ARG A 244 -8.25 -14.67 -5.99
CA ARG A 244 -9.38 -15.40 -6.58
C ARG A 244 -8.97 -16.70 -7.29
N GLY A 245 -7.73 -17.17 -7.07
CA GLY A 245 -7.25 -18.43 -7.65
C GLY A 245 -6.55 -18.28 -9.00
N ALA A 246 -6.22 -17.06 -9.44
CA ALA A 246 -5.43 -16.87 -10.65
C ALA A 246 -4.06 -17.57 -10.50
N ARG A 247 -3.66 -18.26 -11.57
CA ARG A 247 -2.35 -18.91 -11.66
C ARG A 247 -1.32 -17.91 -12.16
N THR A 248 -0.13 -17.96 -11.58
CA THR A 248 1.00 -17.15 -12.03
C THR A 248 1.95 -17.97 -12.87
N THR A 249 2.42 -17.42 -13.97
CA THR A 249 3.47 -17.99 -14.82
C THR A 249 4.50 -16.91 -15.12
N ARG A 250 5.74 -17.31 -15.43
CA ARG A 250 6.79 -16.34 -15.79
C ARG A 250 6.38 -15.59 -17.05
N CYS A 251 6.58 -14.26 -17.02
CA CYS A 251 6.45 -13.38 -18.18
C CYS A 251 7.87 -12.89 -18.51
N PRO A 252 8.33 -13.01 -19.75
CA PRO A 252 9.59 -12.39 -20.16
C PRO A 252 9.51 -10.86 -19.96
N LEU A 253 10.47 -10.29 -19.27
CA LEU A 253 10.58 -8.84 -19.13
C LEU A 253 11.17 -8.26 -20.41
N THR A 254 10.28 -7.88 -21.34
CA THR A 254 10.69 -7.23 -22.58
C THR A 254 11.07 -5.77 -22.31
N PRO A 255 11.89 -5.13 -23.17
CA PRO A 255 12.23 -3.71 -23.03
C PRO A 255 11.00 -2.79 -22.96
N GLU A 256 9.93 -3.12 -23.68
CA GLU A 256 8.67 -2.37 -23.65
C GLU A 256 7.96 -2.49 -22.30
N LEU A 257 7.87 -3.70 -21.74
CA LEU A 257 7.28 -3.93 -20.40
C LEU A 257 8.10 -3.24 -19.32
N GLU A 258 9.42 -3.30 -19.42
CA GLU A 258 10.34 -2.64 -18.48
C GLU A 258 10.16 -1.13 -18.53
N ASP A 259 10.19 -0.51 -19.73
CA ASP A 259 10.00 0.94 -19.90
C ASP A 259 8.67 1.41 -19.32
N LEU A 260 7.57 0.75 -19.67
CA LEU A 260 6.24 1.10 -19.15
C LEU A 260 6.18 0.99 -17.63
N ALA A 261 6.71 -0.10 -17.07
CA ALA A 261 6.68 -0.32 -15.63
C ALA A 261 7.53 0.70 -14.86
N LEU A 262 8.72 1.02 -15.35
CA LEU A 262 9.62 2.00 -14.74
C LEU A 262 9.07 3.42 -14.84
N ARG A 263 8.50 3.80 -15.99
CA ARG A 263 7.84 5.10 -16.14
C ARG A 263 6.62 5.22 -15.26
N ALA A 264 5.80 4.16 -15.14
CA ALA A 264 4.66 4.15 -14.23
C ALA A 264 5.09 4.26 -12.75
N ALA A 265 6.12 3.51 -12.36
CA ALA A 265 6.69 3.59 -11.03
C ALA A 265 7.23 5.00 -10.72
N LYS A 266 7.96 5.61 -11.65
CA LYS A 266 8.47 6.98 -11.51
C LYS A 266 7.35 7.99 -11.41
N ALA A 267 6.30 7.86 -12.21
CA ALA A 267 5.17 8.79 -12.21
C ALA A 267 4.46 8.85 -10.85
N VAL A 268 4.32 7.73 -10.14
CA VAL A 268 3.68 7.70 -8.82
C VAL A 268 4.63 8.03 -7.65
N GLY A 269 5.90 8.32 -7.91
CA GLY A 269 6.89 8.70 -6.90
C GLY A 269 7.96 7.64 -6.57
N GLY A 270 7.98 6.51 -7.28
CA GLY A 270 8.97 5.44 -7.08
C GLY A 270 8.75 4.60 -5.81
N GLY A 271 9.71 3.73 -5.51
CA GLY A 271 9.71 2.87 -4.32
C GLY A 271 9.60 1.39 -4.64
N LEU A 272 8.99 0.62 -3.73
CA LEU A 272 8.72 -0.82 -3.89
C LEU A 272 7.30 -1.00 -4.40
N LEU A 273 7.16 -1.32 -5.70
CA LEU A 273 5.89 -1.22 -6.39
C LEU A 273 5.56 -2.49 -7.19
N GLY A 274 4.26 -2.74 -7.35
CA GLY A 274 3.73 -3.69 -8.31
C GLY A 274 2.94 -2.96 -9.38
N VAL A 275 3.40 -3.01 -10.62
CA VAL A 275 2.73 -2.39 -11.77
C VAL A 275 1.91 -3.45 -12.48
N ASP A 276 0.60 -3.21 -12.59
CA ASP A 276 -0.33 -4.09 -13.29
C ASP A 276 -0.63 -3.55 -14.69
N LEU A 277 -0.38 -4.37 -15.69
CA LEU A 277 -0.56 -4.05 -17.09
C LEU A 277 -1.63 -4.97 -17.71
N LEU A 278 -2.50 -4.39 -18.54
CA LEU A 278 -3.42 -5.13 -19.39
C LEU A 278 -2.81 -5.26 -20.79
N GLU A 279 -2.80 -6.47 -21.28
CA GLU A 279 -2.50 -6.76 -22.68
C GLU A 279 -3.84 -6.92 -23.41
N SER A 280 -4.21 -5.96 -24.24
CA SER A 280 -5.48 -6.03 -24.98
C SER A 280 -5.40 -7.01 -26.15
N ASP A 281 -6.54 -7.49 -26.62
CA ASP A 281 -6.63 -8.45 -27.77
C ASP A 281 -6.03 -7.88 -29.07
N ASP A 282 -5.90 -6.55 -29.18
CA ASP A 282 -5.24 -5.86 -30.30
C ASP A 282 -3.72 -5.62 -30.07
N GLY A 283 -3.16 -6.16 -28.98
CA GLY A 283 -1.74 -6.12 -28.65
C GLY A 283 -1.27 -4.85 -27.95
N ARG A 284 -2.17 -3.91 -27.57
CA ARG A 284 -1.77 -2.72 -26.79
C ARG A 284 -1.51 -3.10 -25.33
N LEU A 285 -0.46 -2.51 -24.76
CA LEU A 285 -0.18 -2.59 -23.33
C LEU A 285 -0.70 -1.33 -22.63
N LEU A 286 -1.52 -1.50 -21.61
CA LEU A 286 -2.13 -0.42 -20.84
C LEU A 286 -1.76 -0.56 -19.37
N VAL A 287 -1.34 0.53 -18.72
CA VAL A 287 -1.09 0.55 -17.28
C VAL A 287 -2.44 0.62 -16.56
N ASN A 288 -2.81 -0.45 -15.88
CA ASN A 288 -4.10 -0.56 -15.19
C ASN A 288 -4.06 0.04 -13.78
N GLU A 289 -3.03 -0.30 -13.00
CA GLU A 289 -2.83 0.24 -11.66
C GLU A 289 -1.38 0.07 -11.18
N VAL A 290 -0.99 0.88 -10.18
CA VAL A 290 0.28 0.73 -9.46
C VAL A 290 -0.02 0.52 -7.98
N ASN A 291 0.59 -0.50 -7.40
CA ASN A 291 0.35 -0.93 -6.02
C ASN A 291 1.58 -0.66 -5.14
N SER A 292 1.43 0.14 -4.07
CA SER A 292 2.48 0.45 -3.09
C SER A 292 2.67 -0.63 -2.01
N GLY A 293 1.73 -1.56 -1.89
CA GLY A 293 1.78 -2.70 -0.97
C GLY A 293 2.00 -4.02 -1.70
N VAL A 294 3.05 -4.12 -2.51
CA VAL A 294 3.27 -5.28 -3.38
C VAL A 294 3.55 -6.55 -2.60
N GLU A 295 2.76 -7.58 -2.86
CA GLU A 295 3.02 -8.95 -2.45
C GLU A 295 3.71 -9.67 -3.62
N PHE A 296 4.88 -10.26 -3.34
CA PHE A 296 5.72 -10.84 -4.40
C PHE A 296 5.82 -12.37 -4.37
N ARG A 297 5.17 -13.04 -3.41
CA ARG A 297 5.11 -14.50 -3.39
C ARG A 297 4.58 -15.08 -4.70
N GLY A 298 3.50 -14.51 -5.24
CA GLY A 298 2.95 -14.89 -6.53
C GLY A 298 3.90 -14.62 -7.71
N ALA A 299 4.68 -13.54 -7.62
CA ALA A 299 5.66 -13.18 -8.64
C ALA A 299 6.89 -14.10 -8.69
N ALA A 300 7.15 -14.85 -7.62
CA ALA A 300 8.21 -15.84 -7.57
C ALA A 300 7.87 -17.15 -8.32
N VAL A 301 6.60 -17.38 -8.67
CA VAL A 301 6.13 -18.58 -9.41
C VAL A 301 6.58 -19.90 -8.75
N GLY A 302 6.57 -19.96 -7.39
CA GLY A 302 7.01 -21.13 -6.64
C GLY A 302 8.53 -21.34 -6.57
N ASP A 303 9.33 -20.45 -7.12
CA ASP A 303 10.80 -20.47 -7.10
C ASP A 303 11.35 -19.63 -5.95
N GLU A 304 11.92 -20.27 -4.94
CA GLU A 304 12.49 -19.59 -3.78
C GLU A 304 13.67 -18.67 -4.14
N ALA A 305 14.47 -19.04 -5.14
CA ALA A 305 15.60 -18.21 -5.59
C ALA A 305 15.10 -16.89 -6.20
N THR A 306 14.03 -16.95 -7.00
CA THR A 306 13.37 -15.75 -7.53
C THR A 306 12.75 -14.90 -6.41
N ALA A 307 12.11 -15.54 -5.43
CA ALA A 307 11.55 -14.82 -4.28
C ALA A 307 12.62 -14.09 -3.47
N LEU A 308 13.75 -14.75 -3.25
CA LEU A 308 14.89 -14.15 -2.56
C LEU A 308 15.51 -13.01 -3.38
N ALA A 309 15.68 -13.16 -4.70
CA ALA A 309 16.19 -12.12 -5.57
C ALA A 309 15.30 -10.85 -5.55
N ILE A 310 13.98 -11.01 -5.46
CA ILE A 310 13.06 -9.88 -5.28
C ILE A 310 13.30 -9.23 -3.91
N ALA A 311 13.40 -10.02 -2.84
CA ALA A 311 13.65 -9.49 -1.50
C ALA A 311 15.00 -8.79 -1.41
N GLU A 312 16.02 -9.30 -2.09
CA GLU A 312 17.34 -8.67 -2.18
C GLU A 312 17.30 -7.33 -2.91
N ALA A 313 16.60 -7.25 -4.05
CA ALA A 313 16.42 -5.98 -4.76
C ALA A 313 15.65 -4.95 -3.91
N PHE A 314 14.67 -5.41 -3.12
CA PHE A 314 13.93 -4.56 -2.20
C PHE A 314 14.82 -4.05 -1.06
N ALA A 315 15.63 -4.94 -0.47
CA ALA A 315 16.58 -4.56 0.58
C ALA A 315 17.62 -3.56 0.08
N ASP A 316 18.18 -3.76 -1.13
CA ASP A 316 19.12 -2.83 -1.77
C ASP A 316 18.49 -1.44 -1.89
N HIS A 317 17.28 -1.37 -2.48
CA HIS A 317 16.60 -0.09 -2.66
C HIS A 317 16.31 0.63 -1.33
N VAL A 318 15.93 -0.11 -0.27
CA VAL A 318 15.68 0.47 1.07
C VAL A 318 16.97 1.02 1.67
N LEU A 319 18.09 0.30 1.56
CA LEU A 319 19.38 0.74 2.07
C LEU A 319 19.91 1.94 1.28
N ASP A 320 19.83 1.91 -0.05
CA ASP A 320 20.20 3.04 -0.91
C ASP A 320 19.36 4.30 -0.59
N HIS A 321 18.08 4.10 -0.22
CA HIS A 321 17.22 5.22 0.19
C HIS A 321 17.66 5.83 1.52
N ALA A 322 18.13 5.01 2.47
CA ALA A 322 18.72 5.49 3.71
C ALA A 322 19.97 6.36 3.46
N ASP A 323 20.82 5.96 2.53
CA ASP A 323 22.10 6.64 2.25
C ASP A 323 21.91 7.98 1.51
N ARG A 324 20.83 8.13 0.76
CA ARG A 324 20.47 9.41 0.12
C ARG A 324 19.88 10.44 1.06
N GLY A 325 19.54 10.06 2.29
CA GLY A 325 18.90 10.93 3.29
C GLY A 325 17.41 11.16 3.01
N ALA A 326 16.65 11.54 4.03
CA ALA A 326 15.27 11.99 3.84
C ALA A 326 15.28 13.28 3.00
N PRO A 327 14.42 13.41 1.96
CA PRO A 327 14.17 14.71 1.34
C PRO A 327 13.73 15.67 2.46
N GLY A 328 14.49 16.74 2.69
CA GLY A 328 14.40 17.60 3.84
C GLY A 328 12.98 17.95 4.27
N ALA A 329 12.55 17.36 5.35
CA ALA A 329 11.54 18.00 6.18
C ALA A 329 12.21 19.24 6.75
N GLY A 330 11.83 20.42 6.27
CA GLY A 330 12.25 21.66 6.89
C GLY A 330 11.91 21.59 8.38
N PRO A 331 12.77 22.15 9.26
CA PRO A 331 12.53 22.09 10.69
C PRO A 331 11.15 22.68 10.99
N VAL A 332 10.34 21.92 11.73
CA VAL A 332 9.13 22.46 12.36
C VAL A 332 9.62 23.67 13.18
N PRO A 333 9.06 24.88 12.96
CA PRO A 333 9.51 26.05 13.71
C PRO A 333 9.39 25.75 15.21
N SER A 334 10.49 25.80 15.91
CA SER A 334 10.51 25.82 17.37
C SER A 334 9.73 27.05 17.81
N GLN A 335 8.58 26.86 18.44
CA GLN A 335 7.93 27.92 19.17
C GLN A 335 8.86 28.30 20.32
N GLU A 336 9.61 29.37 20.17
CA GLU A 336 10.22 30.05 21.30
C GLU A 336 9.09 30.45 22.24
N SER A 337 9.15 29.90 23.44
CA SER A 337 8.25 30.25 24.53
C SER A 337 8.66 31.63 25.07
N ASP A 338 8.14 32.68 24.44
CA ASP A 338 8.05 33.99 25.09
C ASP A 338 6.87 33.93 26.06
N HIS A 339 7.19 33.70 27.32
CA HIS A 339 6.34 34.08 28.42
C HIS A 339 6.90 35.35 29.04
N PRO A 340 6.08 36.45 29.16
CA PRO A 340 6.42 37.62 29.96
C PRO A 340 6.38 37.31 31.45
#